data_aeb00ecb473a5972c32e40db9675e680
#
_entry.id   aeb00ecb473a5972c32e40db9675e680
#
_cell.length_a   1.000
_cell.length_b   1.000
_cell.length_c   1.000
_cell.angle_alpha   90.00
_cell.angle_beta   90.00
_cell.angle_gamma   90.00
#
_symmetry.space_group_name_H-M   'P 1'
#
loop_
_entity.id
_entity.type
_entity.pdbx_description
1 polymer ?
#
loop_
_entity_poly.entity_id
_entity_poly.type
_entity_poly.pdbx_seq_one_letter_code
_entity_poly.pdbx_strand_id
1 'polypeptide(L)'
;MKIILSVLTVLFLVSCSSTKIVDTWTNQEHLNYKPKKVLIVGVTENLTARRLFESKLKDEFTARGINAVESYNVFKPTFTNAKQTEEEIDEEVKRVSDNGFDSVLISAVKGVDEKVTYSGDAYRTNYYWRRFGRYYYLYQDVYFDRGYYEKYNVYHIEASLYNLKENNDKSLVWVASYDIVDPNTINTTINDYVNAIIKSLEKENIISNK
;
A
#
# COMPACT_ATOMS: atom_id res chain seq x y z
N MET A 1 23.03 18.63 38.61
CA MET A 1 23.10 17.18 38.35
C MET A 1 21.75 16.52 38.05
N LYS A 2 20.65 16.85 38.73
CA LYS A 2 19.32 16.28 38.48
C LYS A 2 18.73 16.63 37.08
N ILE A 3 19.01 17.82 36.55
CA ILE A 3 18.51 18.28 35.24
C ILE A 3 19.21 17.54 34.07
N ILE A 4 20.50 17.25 34.21
CA ILE A 4 21.28 16.54 33.19
C ILE A 4 20.83 15.08 33.08
N LEU A 5 20.44 14.44 34.20
CA LEU A 5 19.91 13.09 34.20
C LEU A 5 18.54 12.99 33.53
N SER A 6 17.69 14.03 33.66
CA SER A 6 16.36 14.10 33.02
C SER A 6 16.45 14.30 31.50
N VAL A 7 17.44 15.01 31.00
CA VAL A 7 17.65 15.19 29.54
C VAL A 7 18.19 13.94 28.88
N LEU A 8 19.00 13.15 29.59
CA LEU A 8 19.55 11.90 29.05
C LEU A 8 18.49 10.80 28.89
N THR A 9 17.41 10.83 29.67
CA THR A 9 16.34 9.83 29.60
C THR A 9 15.41 10.02 28.39
N VAL A 10 15.35 11.22 27.81
CA VAL A 10 14.50 11.54 26.64
C VAL A 10 15.11 11.06 25.32
N LEU A 11 16.41 10.79 25.29
CA LEU A 11 17.13 10.40 24.06
C LEU A 11 16.96 8.91 23.65
N PHE A 12 16.31 8.07 24.47
CA PHE A 12 16.18 6.62 24.19
C PHE A 12 14.87 6.18 23.54
N LEU A 13 13.99 7.10 23.12
CA LEU A 13 12.76 6.75 22.41
C LEU A 13 12.95 6.70 20.88
N VAL A 14 14.04 6.12 20.39
CA VAL A 14 14.15 5.76 18.98
C VAL A 14 13.31 4.50 18.78
N SER A 15 12.06 4.67 18.35
CA SER A 15 11.21 3.57 17.93
C SER A 15 11.87 2.90 16.71
N CYS A 16 12.32 1.67 16.89
CA CYS A 16 12.79 0.84 15.79
C CYS A 16 11.58 0.44 14.95
N SER A 17 11.32 1.13 13.84
CA SER A 17 10.28 0.73 12.87
C SER A 17 10.77 -0.49 12.09
N SER A 18 9.94 -1.53 12.02
CA SER A 18 10.20 -2.73 11.20
C SER A 18 10.05 -2.46 9.70
N THR A 19 9.49 -1.31 9.32
CA THR A 19 9.20 -0.91 7.93
C THR A 19 10.24 0.08 7.42
N LYS A 20 10.89 -0.25 6.31
CA LYS A 20 11.86 0.59 5.62
C LYS A 20 11.37 0.94 4.23
N ILE A 21 11.37 2.22 3.89
CA ILE A 21 11.14 2.67 2.51
C ILE A 21 12.39 2.32 1.69
N VAL A 22 12.19 1.62 0.57
CA VAL A 22 13.25 1.24 -0.38
C VAL A 22 13.35 2.28 -1.48
N ASP A 23 12.22 2.63 -2.09
CA ASP A 23 12.15 3.58 -3.18
C ASP A 23 10.78 4.24 -3.26
N THR A 24 10.71 5.44 -3.85
CA THR A 24 9.48 6.18 -4.12
C THR A 24 9.54 6.86 -5.48
N TRP A 25 8.41 6.90 -6.17
CA TRP A 25 8.26 7.62 -7.43
C TRP A 25 6.90 8.32 -7.49
N THR A 26 6.92 9.54 -8.01
CA THR A 26 5.72 10.36 -8.22
C THR A 26 5.66 10.82 -9.67
N ASN A 27 4.50 10.68 -10.27
CA ASN A 27 4.27 11.10 -11.64
C ASN A 27 4.30 12.62 -11.77
N GLN A 28 5.18 13.14 -12.59
CA GLN A 28 5.34 14.58 -12.80
C GLN A 28 4.11 15.22 -13.48
N GLU A 29 3.32 14.44 -14.22
CA GLU A 29 2.05 14.92 -14.80
C GLU A 29 0.95 15.08 -13.74
N HIS A 30 1.11 14.48 -12.54
CA HIS A 30 0.15 14.47 -11.44
C HIS A 30 0.59 15.25 -10.19
N LEU A 31 1.56 16.16 -10.27
CA LEU A 31 2.07 16.91 -9.10
C LEU A 31 0.98 17.67 -8.32
N ASN A 32 -0.09 18.08 -8.99
CA ASN A 32 -1.23 18.79 -8.38
C ASN A 32 -2.42 17.87 -8.09
N TYR A 33 -2.26 16.56 -8.29
CA TYR A 33 -3.35 15.62 -8.04
C TYR A 33 -3.69 15.54 -6.55
N LYS A 34 -4.97 15.60 -6.24
CA LYS A 34 -5.50 15.47 -4.87
C LYS A 34 -6.65 14.48 -4.88
N PRO A 35 -6.48 13.31 -4.24
CA PRO A 35 -7.54 12.32 -4.14
C PRO A 35 -8.70 12.85 -3.28
N LYS A 36 -9.94 12.59 -3.69
CA LYS A 36 -11.15 13.02 -2.96
C LYS A 36 -11.91 11.83 -2.39
N LYS A 37 -12.09 10.78 -3.18
CA LYS A 37 -12.73 9.53 -2.76
C LYS A 37 -11.88 8.33 -3.18
N VAL A 38 -11.24 7.73 -2.20
CA VAL A 38 -10.22 6.70 -2.37
C VAL A 38 -10.78 5.33 -2.02
N LEU A 39 -10.63 4.36 -2.92
CA LEU A 39 -10.77 2.95 -2.59
C LEU A 39 -9.43 2.43 -2.07
N ILE A 40 -9.44 1.79 -0.91
CA ILE A 40 -8.23 1.18 -0.32
C ILE A 40 -8.29 -0.32 -0.53
N VAL A 41 -7.25 -0.88 -1.15
CA VAL A 41 -7.17 -2.29 -1.53
C VAL A 41 -5.88 -2.91 -0.98
N GLY A 42 -6.02 -3.90 -0.11
CA GLY A 42 -4.91 -4.72 0.37
C GLY A 42 -4.90 -6.08 -0.34
N VAL A 43 -3.81 -6.41 -1.02
CA VAL A 43 -3.62 -7.69 -1.73
C VAL A 43 -2.69 -8.57 -0.89
N THR A 44 -3.29 -9.40 -0.04
CA THR A 44 -2.60 -10.35 0.83
C THR A 44 -3.52 -11.52 1.18
N GLU A 45 -2.94 -12.71 1.35
CA GLU A 45 -3.64 -13.91 1.85
C GLU A 45 -4.15 -13.75 3.27
N ASN A 46 -3.46 -12.96 4.09
CA ASN A 46 -3.82 -12.74 5.48
C ASN A 46 -4.99 -11.77 5.61
N LEU A 47 -6.20 -12.30 5.73
CA LEU A 47 -7.44 -11.50 5.84
C LEU A 47 -7.43 -10.55 7.03
N THR A 48 -6.79 -10.91 8.14
CA THR A 48 -6.66 -10.04 9.31
C THR A 48 -5.76 -8.87 9.01
N ALA A 49 -4.59 -9.11 8.39
CA ALA A 49 -3.67 -8.05 7.97
C ALA A 49 -4.34 -7.13 6.95
N ARG A 50 -5.06 -7.69 5.96
CA ARG A 50 -5.80 -6.92 4.97
C ARG A 50 -6.80 -5.97 5.62
N ARG A 51 -7.70 -6.49 6.45
CA ARG A 51 -8.74 -5.67 7.10
C ARG A 51 -8.12 -4.58 7.99
N LEU A 52 -7.09 -4.93 8.73
CA LEU A 52 -6.41 -3.98 9.61
C LEU A 52 -5.71 -2.88 8.81
N PHE A 53 -5.03 -3.22 7.72
CA PHE A 53 -4.39 -2.28 6.81
C PHE A 53 -5.41 -1.32 6.20
N GLU A 54 -6.46 -1.87 5.56
CA GLU A 54 -7.49 -1.06 4.89
C GLU A 54 -8.19 -0.12 5.88
N SER A 55 -8.56 -0.62 7.09
CA SER A 55 -9.22 0.19 8.11
C SER A 55 -8.32 1.31 8.64
N LYS A 56 -7.07 1.01 9.00
CA LYS A 56 -6.15 2.03 9.53
C LYS A 56 -5.81 3.10 8.49
N LEU A 57 -5.58 2.69 7.25
CA LEU A 57 -5.28 3.64 6.19
C LEU A 57 -6.49 4.52 5.88
N LYS A 58 -7.70 3.97 5.88
CA LYS A 58 -8.95 4.74 5.79
C LYS A 58 -9.04 5.78 6.91
N ASP A 59 -8.76 5.39 8.17
CA ASP A 59 -8.83 6.31 9.30
C ASP A 59 -7.86 7.48 9.13
N GLU A 60 -6.64 7.22 8.64
CA GLU A 60 -5.64 8.26 8.37
C GLU A 60 -6.05 9.19 7.22
N PHE A 61 -6.66 8.67 6.14
CA PHE A 61 -7.20 9.50 5.06
C PHE A 61 -8.38 10.34 5.53
N THR A 62 -9.30 9.73 6.28
CA THR A 62 -10.49 10.42 6.83
C THR A 62 -10.08 11.55 7.78
N ALA A 63 -9.07 11.36 8.61
CA ALA A 63 -8.52 12.39 9.50
C ALA A 63 -7.92 13.59 8.76
N ARG A 64 -7.63 13.44 7.45
CA ARG A 64 -7.17 14.50 6.53
C ARG A 64 -8.27 15.03 5.61
N GLY A 65 -9.54 14.69 5.89
CA GLY A 65 -10.69 15.14 5.11
C GLY A 65 -10.88 14.43 3.77
N ILE A 66 -10.19 13.30 3.53
CA ILE A 66 -10.33 12.50 2.32
C ILE A 66 -11.34 11.38 2.58
N ASN A 67 -12.36 11.24 1.72
CA ASN A 67 -13.31 10.14 1.83
C ASN A 67 -12.65 8.84 1.38
N ALA A 68 -12.39 7.92 2.30
CA ALA A 68 -11.75 6.66 2.01
C ALA A 68 -12.64 5.47 2.42
N VAL A 69 -12.66 4.44 1.58
CA VAL A 69 -13.50 3.26 1.77
C VAL A 69 -12.65 2.01 1.56
N GLU A 70 -12.82 1.05 2.46
CA GLU A 70 -12.16 -0.25 2.40
C GLU A 70 -12.74 -1.12 1.29
N SER A 71 -11.89 -1.86 0.59
CA SER A 71 -12.28 -2.69 -0.55
C SER A 71 -13.26 -3.80 -0.17
N TYR A 72 -13.18 -4.35 1.04
CA TYR A 72 -14.10 -5.39 1.51
C TYR A 72 -15.54 -4.90 1.71
N ASN A 73 -15.78 -3.57 1.73
CA ASN A 73 -17.11 -2.97 1.74
C ASN A 73 -17.62 -2.64 0.32
N VAL A 74 -16.76 -2.73 -0.69
CA VAL A 74 -17.06 -2.35 -2.08
C VAL A 74 -17.07 -3.56 -3.00
N PHE A 75 -16.03 -4.38 -2.94
CA PHE A 75 -15.93 -5.57 -3.77
C PHE A 75 -16.88 -6.67 -3.29
N LYS A 76 -17.54 -7.32 -4.23
CA LYS A 76 -18.35 -8.50 -3.93
C LYS A 76 -17.44 -9.66 -3.49
N PRO A 77 -17.90 -10.56 -2.59
CA PRO A 77 -17.13 -11.75 -2.21
C PRO A 77 -16.69 -12.60 -3.41
N THR A 78 -17.52 -12.70 -4.46
CA THR A 78 -17.22 -13.41 -5.69
C THR A 78 -16.00 -12.85 -6.42
N PHE A 79 -15.75 -11.54 -6.32
CA PHE A 79 -14.60 -10.89 -6.93
C PHE A 79 -13.27 -11.21 -6.20
N THR A 80 -13.32 -11.40 -4.89
CA THR A 80 -12.10 -11.63 -4.08
C THR A 80 -11.85 -13.12 -3.78
N ASN A 81 -12.81 -14.00 -4.03
CA ASN A 81 -12.72 -15.42 -3.72
C ASN A 81 -12.24 -16.29 -4.90
N ALA A 82 -12.07 -15.71 -6.09
CA ALA A 82 -11.57 -16.38 -7.28
C ALA A 82 -10.66 -15.45 -8.08
N LYS A 83 -9.78 -16.04 -8.91
CA LYS A 83 -9.01 -15.26 -9.88
C LYS A 83 -9.98 -14.66 -10.89
N GLN A 84 -9.74 -13.40 -11.23
CA GLN A 84 -10.52 -12.66 -12.21
C GLN A 84 -9.73 -12.55 -13.51
N THR A 85 -10.44 -12.51 -14.63
CA THR A 85 -9.86 -12.13 -15.92
C THR A 85 -9.55 -10.64 -15.96
N GLU A 86 -8.78 -10.20 -16.95
CA GLU A 86 -8.48 -8.77 -17.12
C GLU A 86 -9.76 -7.97 -17.44
N GLU A 87 -10.68 -8.56 -18.22
CA GLU A 87 -11.97 -7.98 -18.54
C GLU A 87 -12.87 -7.80 -17.30
N GLU A 88 -12.96 -8.83 -16.44
CA GLU A 88 -13.74 -8.76 -15.19
C GLU A 88 -13.19 -7.70 -14.23
N ILE A 89 -11.86 -7.54 -14.20
CA ILE A 89 -11.21 -6.50 -13.42
C ILE A 89 -11.50 -5.11 -14.00
N ASP A 90 -11.42 -4.94 -15.32
CA ASP A 90 -11.73 -3.67 -15.97
C ASP A 90 -13.22 -3.27 -15.78
N GLU A 91 -14.16 -4.22 -15.81
CA GLU A 91 -15.56 -4.00 -15.47
C GLU A 91 -15.73 -3.53 -14.02
N GLU A 92 -15.01 -4.15 -13.07
CA GLU A 92 -15.07 -3.76 -11.67
C GLU A 92 -14.44 -2.39 -11.43
N VAL A 93 -13.33 -2.05 -12.09
CA VAL A 93 -12.72 -0.71 -12.07
C VAL A 93 -13.70 0.34 -12.58
N LYS A 94 -14.40 0.05 -13.68
CA LYS A 94 -15.43 0.93 -14.21
C LYS A 94 -16.57 1.12 -13.20
N ARG A 95 -17.05 0.03 -12.59
CA ARG A 95 -18.11 0.07 -11.57
C ARG A 95 -17.70 0.93 -10.37
N VAL A 96 -16.47 0.81 -9.92
CA VAL A 96 -15.90 1.61 -8.82
C VAL A 96 -15.86 3.08 -9.22
N SER A 97 -15.37 3.40 -10.41
CA SER A 97 -15.34 4.77 -10.94
C SER A 97 -16.74 5.38 -11.08
N ASP A 98 -17.70 4.62 -11.61
CA ASP A 98 -19.11 5.05 -11.75
C ASP A 98 -19.77 5.31 -10.38
N ASN A 99 -19.32 4.65 -9.31
CA ASN A 99 -19.72 4.92 -7.93
C ASN A 99 -19.01 6.14 -7.31
N GLY A 100 -18.32 6.92 -8.12
CA GLY A 100 -17.71 8.20 -7.76
C GLY A 100 -16.37 8.11 -7.04
N PHE A 101 -15.72 6.96 -7.05
CA PHE A 101 -14.31 6.89 -6.64
C PHE A 101 -13.44 7.53 -7.71
N ASP A 102 -12.54 8.41 -7.30
CA ASP A 102 -11.58 9.04 -8.20
C ASP A 102 -10.18 8.44 -8.07
N SER A 103 -9.95 7.69 -7.02
CA SER A 103 -8.64 7.10 -6.74
C SER A 103 -8.75 5.68 -6.19
N VAL A 104 -7.72 4.89 -6.46
CA VAL A 104 -7.45 3.63 -5.75
C VAL A 104 -6.05 3.68 -5.16
N LEU A 105 -5.93 3.41 -3.86
CA LEU A 105 -4.66 3.06 -3.24
C LEU A 105 -4.63 1.55 -3.06
N ILE A 106 -3.72 0.89 -3.75
CA ILE A 106 -3.53 -0.55 -3.66
C ILE A 106 -2.17 -0.86 -3.05
N SER A 107 -2.13 -1.83 -2.16
CA SER A 107 -0.91 -2.39 -1.61
C SER A 107 -0.86 -3.90 -1.85
N ALA A 108 0.27 -4.37 -2.38
CA ALA A 108 0.49 -5.78 -2.66
C ALA A 108 1.84 -6.25 -2.15
N VAL A 109 1.89 -7.46 -1.61
CA VAL A 109 3.14 -8.17 -1.34
C VAL A 109 3.69 -8.67 -2.68
N LYS A 110 4.88 -8.23 -3.06
CA LYS A 110 5.52 -8.58 -4.34
C LYS A 110 6.47 -9.76 -4.23
N GLY A 111 6.94 -10.02 -3.02
CA GLY A 111 7.87 -11.11 -2.76
C GLY A 111 8.21 -11.20 -1.29
N VAL A 112 8.81 -12.32 -0.94
CA VAL A 112 9.22 -12.64 0.43
C VAL A 112 10.52 -13.44 0.37
N ASP A 113 11.55 -13.01 1.10
CA ASP A 113 12.87 -13.65 1.13
C ASP A 113 13.09 -14.49 2.39
N GLU A 114 13.60 -15.70 2.23
CA GLU A 114 13.84 -16.64 3.34
C GLU A 114 15.18 -16.44 4.05
N LYS A 115 16.13 -15.73 3.45
CA LYS A 115 17.44 -15.39 4.02
C LYS A 115 18.06 -14.19 3.34
N VAL A 116 18.79 -13.43 4.14
CA VAL A 116 19.70 -12.37 3.79
C VAL A 116 20.81 -12.87 2.83
N THR A 117 20.41 -13.18 1.61
CA THR A 117 21.35 -13.13 0.50
C THR A 117 20.67 -12.28 -0.55
N TYR A 118 20.93 -11.00 -0.46
CA TYR A 118 20.46 -9.97 -1.35
C TYR A 118 20.92 -10.29 -2.77
N SER A 119 20.09 -10.95 -3.55
CA SER A 119 20.20 -10.83 -5.00
C SER A 119 19.27 -9.67 -5.40
N GLY A 120 19.81 -8.46 -5.32
CA GLY A 120 19.08 -7.21 -5.49
C GLY A 120 18.55 -6.94 -6.88
N ASP A 121 18.56 -7.91 -7.79
CA ASP A 121 18.14 -7.73 -9.16
C ASP A 121 16.71 -8.20 -9.45
N ALA A 122 16.10 -9.01 -8.59
CA ALA A 122 14.76 -9.54 -8.82
C ALA A 122 13.64 -8.53 -8.51
N TYR A 123 13.90 -7.54 -7.66
CA TYR A 123 12.91 -6.57 -7.18
C TYR A 123 13.19 -5.13 -7.63
N ARG A 124 14.03 -4.93 -8.64
CA ARG A 124 14.10 -3.63 -9.31
C ARG A 124 12.74 -3.35 -9.91
N THR A 125 11.98 -2.55 -9.19
CA THR A 125 10.73 -1.99 -9.67
C THR A 125 11.02 -1.04 -10.81
N ASN A 126 11.01 -1.59 -12.02
CA ASN A 126 10.76 -0.73 -13.15
C ASN A 126 9.34 -0.22 -12.97
N TYR A 127 9.20 1.00 -12.50
CA TYR A 127 7.91 1.70 -12.42
C TYR A 127 7.44 1.98 -13.84
N TYR A 128 6.85 0.94 -14.47
CA TYR A 128 6.20 1.13 -15.74
C TYR A 128 4.83 1.76 -15.49
N TRP A 129 4.49 2.71 -16.33
CA TRP A 129 3.15 3.22 -16.46
C TRP A 129 2.17 2.05 -16.58
N ARG A 130 1.34 1.85 -15.58
CA ARG A 130 0.35 0.78 -15.56
C ARG A 130 -0.97 1.34 -15.09
N ARG A 131 -2.05 0.99 -15.78
CA ARG A 131 -3.41 1.23 -15.28
C ARG A 131 -3.68 0.28 -14.11
N PHE A 132 -4.58 0.68 -13.21
CA PHE A 132 -4.92 -0.07 -12.00
C PHE A 132 -5.32 -1.53 -12.29
N GLY A 133 -6.24 -1.78 -13.28
CA GLY A 133 -6.69 -3.13 -13.63
C GLY A 133 -5.53 -4.06 -13.98
N ARG A 134 -4.54 -3.57 -14.75
CA ARG A 134 -3.35 -4.36 -15.08
C ARG A 134 -2.48 -4.68 -13.88
N TYR A 135 -2.34 -3.72 -12.94
CA TYR A 135 -1.62 -3.97 -11.68
C TYR A 135 -2.33 -5.05 -10.85
N TYR A 136 -3.65 -4.95 -10.66
CA TYR A 136 -4.42 -5.92 -9.91
C TYR A 136 -4.35 -7.32 -10.54
N TYR A 137 -4.50 -7.42 -11.87
CA TYR A 137 -4.38 -8.69 -12.61
C TYR A 137 -3.03 -9.38 -12.36
N LEU A 138 -1.92 -8.65 -12.40
CA LEU A 138 -0.57 -9.20 -12.22
C LEU A 138 -0.29 -9.72 -10.80
N TYR A 139 -0.92 -9.12 -9.79
CA TYR A 139 -0.63 -9.44 -8.38
C TYR A 139 -1.75 -10.17 -7.64
N GLN A 140 -2.87 -10.48 -8.29
CA GLN A 140 -3.98 -11.19 -7.65
C GLN A 140 -3.63 -12.63 -7.20
N ASP A 141 -2.58 -13.24 -7.77
CA ASP A 141 -2.13 -14.58 -7.40
C ASP A 141 -1.77 -14.72 -5.93
N VAL A 142 -1.40 -13.61 -5.29
CA VAL A 142 -1.18 -13.52 -3.84
C VAL A 142 -2.37 -14.04 -3.02
N TYR A 143 -3.60 -13.92 -3.52
CA TYR A 143 -4.79 -14.44 -2.84
C TYR A 143 -4.94 -15.95 -2.92
N PHE A 144 -4.30 -16.60 -3.92
CA PHE A 144 -4.58 -17.98 -4.28
C PHE A 144 -3.39 -18.92 -4.15
N ASP A 145 -2.17 -18.40 -4.03
CA ASP A 145 -0.95 -19.19 -3.91
C ASP A 145 -0.48 -19.31 -2.44
N ARG A 146 -1.03 -20.31 -1.74
CA ARG A 146 -0.73 -20.56 -0.31
C ARG A 146 0.71 -21.02 -0.03
N GLY A 147 1.43 -21.49 -1.03
CA GLY A 147 2.82 -21.98 -0.90
C GLY A 147 3.85 -20.88 -0.74
N TYR A 148 3.48 -19.65 -1.02
CA TYR A 148 4.41 -18.53 -1.16
C TYR A 148 4.86 -17.89 0.17
N TYR A 149 4.18 -18.13 1.29
CA TYR A 149 4.34 -17.33 2.52
C TYR A 149 4.96 -18.02 3.73
N GLU A 150 5.20 -19.33 3.72
CA GLU A 150 5.48 -20.05 4.98
C GLU A 150 6.94 -19.96 5.51
N LYS A 151 7.86 -19.21 4.87
CA LYS A 151 9.29 -19.37 5.22
C LYS A 151 10.15 -18.11 5.27
N TYR A 152 9.64 -16.87 5.31
CA TYR A 152 10.45 -15.70 5.01
C TYR A 152 10.41 -14.60 6.09
N ASN A 153 11.54 -13.90 6.26
CA ASN A 153 11.72 -12.84 7.25
C ASN A 153 11.63 -11.41 6.65
N VAL A 154 11.67 -11.24 5.33
CA VAL A 154 11.59 -9.93 4.67
C VAL A 154 10.48 -9.93 3.64
N TYR A 155 9.48 -9.08 3.86
CA TYR A 155 8.36 -8.87 2.94
C TYR A 155 8.64 -7.65 2.07
N HIS A 156 8.70 -7.83 0.75
CA HIS A 156 8.77 -6.74 -0.22
C HIS A 156 7.36 -6.31 -0.61
N ILE A 157 6.97 -5.12 -0.19
CA ILE A 157 5.61 -4.62 -0.40
C ILE A 157 5.66 -3.36 -1.27
N GLU A 158 4.72 -3.24 -2.18
CA GLU A 158 4.52 -2.03 -2.96
C GLU A 158 3.16 -1.43 -2.64
N ALA A 159 3.11 -0.11 -2.46
CA ALA A 159 1.88 0.66 -2.42
C ALA A 159 1.84 1.62 -3.61
N SER A 160 0.70 1.68 -4.30
CA SER A 160 0.52 2.51 -5.48
C SER A 160 -0.80 3.26 -5.42
N LEU A 161 -0.79 4.54 -5.79
CA LEU A 161 -1.99 5.37 -5.93
C LEU A 161 -2.29 5.62 -7.40
N TYR A 162 -3.51 5.34 -7.81
CA TYR A 162 -3.99 5.51 -9.17
C TYR A 162 -5.12 6.54 -9.24
N ASN A 163 -5.11 7.34 -10.32
CA ASN A 163 -6.23 8.19 -10.73
C ASN A 163 -7.19 7.39 -11.62
N LEU A 164 -8.40 7.10 -11.15
CA LEU A 164 -9.39 6.32 -11.90
C LEU A 164 -10.07 7.09 -13.04
N LYS A 165 -9.91 8.41 -13.09
CA LYS A 165 -10.43 9.23 -14.20
C LYS A 165 -9.62 9.07 -15.48
N GLU A 166 -8.42 8.54 -15.37
CA GLU A 166 -7.54 8.20 -16.48
C GLU A 166 -7.51 6.69 -16.66
N ASN A 167 -8.10 6.21 -17.75
CA ASN A 167 -8.11 4.78 -18.09
C ASN A 167 -6.99 4.43 -19.08
N ASN A 168 -5.76 4.82 -18.75
CA ASN A 168 -4.57 4.55 -19.55
C ASN A 168 -3.37 4.29 -18.64
N ASP A 169 -2.21 4.03 -19.24
CA ASP A 169 -0.98 3.77 -18.50
C ASP A 169 -0.50 4.97 -17.66
N LYS A 170 -1.04 6.17 -17.88
CA LYS A 170 -0.73 7.39 -17.12
C LYS A 170 -1.52 7.54 -15.83
N SER A 171 -2.43 6.64 -15.53
CA SER A 171 -3.25 6.67 -14.30
C SER A 171 -2.45 6.51 -13.00
N LEU A 172 -1.22 6.02 -13.05
CA LEU A 172 -0.35 5.91 -11.89
C LEU A 172 0.11 7.30 -11.43
N VAL A 173 -0.26 7.67 -10.19
CA VAL A 173 0.07 8.95 -9.55
C VAL A 173 1.33 8.84 -8.72
N TRP A 174 1.41 7.80 -7.90
CA TRP A 174 2.49 7.58 -6.95
C TRP A 174 2.66 6.10 -6.68
N VAL A 175 3.91 5.72 -6.43
CA VAL A 175 4.25 4.37 -5.97
C VAL A 175 5.43 4.42 -5.00
N ALA A 176 5.41 3.54 -4.01
CA ALA A 176 6.53 3.34 -3.09
C ALA A 176 6.72 1.87 -2.77
N SER A 177 7.97 1.46 -2.68
CA SER A 177 8.38 0.12 -2.28
C SER A 177 8.90 0.13 -0.84
N TYR A 178 8.53 -0.91 -0.10
CA TYR A 178 8.85 -1.07 1.31
C TYR A 178 9.37 -2.48 1.59
N ASP A 179 10.36 -2.55 2.48
CA ASP A 179 10.78 -3.80 3.10
C ASP A 179 10.23 -3.84 4.53
N ILE A 180 9.53 -4.90 4.89
CA ILE A 180 9.14 -5.21 6.26
C ILE A 180 10.00 -6.37 6.74
N VAL A 181 10.85 -6.10 7.71
CA VAL A 181 11.81 -7.05 8.27
C VAL A 181 11.28 -7.58 9.60
N ASP A 182 11.24 -8.89 9.74
CA ASP A 182 10.91 -9.59 11.01
C ASP A 182 9.66 -9.00 11.73
N PRO A 183 8.45 -9.08 11.14
CA PRO A 183 7.28 -8.46 11.71
C PRO A 183 6.96 -9.05 13.10
N ASN A 184 7.11 -8.25 14.15
CA ASN A 184 6.86 -8.67 15.55
C ASN A 184 5.41 -9.10 15.77
N THR A 185 4.47 -8.24 15.42
CA THR A 185 3.03 -8.52 15.45
C THR A 185 2.34 -7.87 14.25
N ILE A 186 1.27 -8.48 13.79
CA ILE A 186 0.48 -7.92 12.67
C ILE A 186 0.08 -6.46 12.95
N ASN A 187 -0.35 -6.16 14.18
CA ASN A 187 -0.84 -4.82 14.52
C ASN A 187 0.25 -3.75 14.49
N THR A 188 1.42 -4.00 15.09
CA THR A 188 2.54 -3.05 15.07
C THR A 188 3.09 -2.88 13.68
N THR A 189 3.27 -3.98 12.95
CA THR A 189 3.75 -3.97 11.57
C THR A 189 2.85 -3.15 10.64
N ILE A 190 1.52 -3.36 10.73
CA ILE A 190 0.57 -2.60 9.92
C ILE A 190 0.55 -1.11 10.32
N ASN A 191 0.67 -0.78 11.61
CA ASN A 191 0.79 0.61 12.04
C ASN A 191 2.01 1.30 11.44
N ASP A 192 3.18 0.66 11.52
CA ASP A 192 4.42 1.21 10.99
C ASP A 192 4.33 1.39 9.47
N TYR A 193 3.75 0.41 8.78
CA TYR A 193 3.57 0.45 7.33
C TYR A 193 2.61 1.56 6.89
N VAL A 194 1.44 1.68 7.53
CA VAL A 194 0.48 2.76 7.24
C VAL A 194 1.11 4.13 7.50
N ASN A 195 1.82 4.29 8.62
CA ASN A 195 2.54 5.52 8.92
C ASN A 195 3.60 5.86 7.87
N ALA A 196 4.31 4.85 7.34
CA ALA A 196 5.30 5.06 6.29
C ALA A 196 4.65 5.50 4.96
N ILE A 197 3.52 4.91 4.58
CA ILE A 197 2.72 5.33 3.41
C ILE A 197 2.28 6.79 3.56
N ILE A 198 1.66 7.12 4.69
CA ILE A 198 1.12 8.46 4.94
C ILE A 198 2.25 9.51 4.90
N LYS A 199 3.37 9.27 5.57
CA LYS A 199 4.53 10.18 5.53
C LYS A 199 5.07 10.36 4.11
N SER A 200 5.08 9.29 3.31
CA SER A 200 5.52 9.38 1.92
C SER A 200 4.56 10.23 1.08
N LEU A 201 3.24 10.01 1.20
CA LEU A 201 2.22 10.79 0.47
C LEU A 201 2.21 12.27 0.89
N GLU A 202 2.45 12.57 2.18
CA GLU A 202 2.58 13.95 2.69
C GLU A 202 3.85 14.63 2.13
N LYS A 203 4.98 13.92 2.13
CA LYS A 203 6.25 14.43 1.59
C LYS A 203 6.14 14.79 0.11
N GLU A 204 5.41 14.00 -0.66
CA GLU A 204 5.15 14.23 -2.09
C GLU A 204 3.98 15.23 -2.31
N ASN A 205 3.44 15.84 -1.26
CA ASN A 205 2.30 16.77 -1.30
C ASN A 205 1.04 16.19 -1.96
N ILE A 206 0.85 14.88 -1.99
CA ILE A 206 -0.35 14.24 -2.53
C ILE A 206 -1.54 14.39 -1.57
N ILE A 207 -1.26 14.27 -0.28
CA ILE A 207 -2.22 14.54 0.80
C ILE A 207 -1.70 15.66 1.70
N SER A 208 -2.61 16.32 2.43
CA SER A 208 -2.24 17.36 3.40
C SER A 208 -1.69 16.75 4.69
N ASN A 209 -0.78 17.48 5.34
CA ASN A 209 -0.40 17.17 6.72
C ASN A 209 -1.62 17.31 7.65
N LYS A 210 -1.61 16.53 8.73
CA LYS A 210 -2.65 16.55 9.76
C LYS A 210 -2.51 17.73 10.68
#